data_f2eb1d063c0e300c61c81015e4317064
#
_entry.id   f2eb1d063c0e300c61c81015e4317064
#
_cell.length_a   1.000
_cell.length_b   1.000
_cell.length_c   1.000
_cell.angle_alpha   90.00
_cell.angle_beta   90.00
_cell.angle_gamma   90.00
#
_symmetry.space_group_name_H-M   'P 1'
#
loop_
_entity.id
_entity.type
_entity.pdbx_description
1 polymer ?
#
loop_
_entity_poly.entity_id
_entity_poly.type
_entity_poly.pdbx_seq_one_letter_code
_entity_poly.pdbx_strand_id
1 'polypeptide(L)'
;MQSNATEHAALAGTALHIEHVVKRYGDREVLHGIDLEITPGEFVVIVGRSGCGKSTLLRLIAGLEGIDGGHLRRDGEAEDGLHDDARVMFQDARLLPWKRVLDNVALGLPKTQRAQAAEVLAQVGLAERAGEWPARLSGGQRQRVALARALVHRPRLLLLDEPLGALDALTRIDMQNLIEGLWQRLGFTAVLVTHDVAEAVALADRVVLIEDGRIALDERIDLPRPRHRGSPAFARLEEAILNRVMQRKVDPNEVTDVRARTGWASPFDVAATAVRWAV
;
A
#
# COMPACT_ATOMS: atom_id res chain seq x y z
N MET A 1 3.63 22.16 -38.57
CA MET A 1 3.13 21.99 -37.21
C MET A 1 3.36 20.51 -36.83
N GLN A 2 4.52 20.22 -36.28
CA GLN A 2 4.84 18.87 -35.80
C GLN A 2 4.45 18.79 -34.34
N SER A 3 3.50 17.92 -34.06
CA SER A 3 3.03 17.60 -32.72
C SER A 3 4.15 16.86 -31.99
N ASN A 4 4.82 17.51 -31.04
CA ASN A 4 5.70 16.89 -30.07
C ASN A 4 4.80 16.22 -28.99
N ALA A 5 4.21 15.09 -29.34
CA ALA A 5 3.78 14.12 -28.35
C ALA A 5 5.05 13.41 -27.87
N THR A 6 5.64 13.89 -26.78
CA THR A 6 6.65 13.13 -26.05
C THR A 6 5.93 11.91 -25.48
N GLU A 7 5.98 10.79 -26.20
CA GLU A 7 5.60 9.48 -25.68
C GLU A 7 6.36 9.27 -24.36
N HIS A 8 5.64 9.35 -23.26
CA HIS A 8 6.15 8.87 -21.98
C HIS A 8 6.27 7.35 -22.14
N ALA A 9 7.47 6.88 -22.55
CA ALA A 9 7.76 5.46 -22.50
C ALA A 9 7.40 4.97 -21.08
N ALA A 10 6.49 3.99 -21.01
CA ALA A 10 6.13 3.35 -19.76
C ALA A 10 7.44 2.86 -19.11
N LEU A 11 7.63 3.18 -17.84
CA LEU A 11 8.76 2.68 -17.08
C LEU A 11 8.61 1.17 -17.00
N ALA A 12 9.59 0.41 -17.48
CA ALA A 12 9.59 -1.01 -17.19
C ALA A 12 9.71 -1.16 -15.68
N GLY A 13 8.73 -1.82 -15.03
CA GLY A 13 8.81 -2.17 -13.62
C GLY A 13 10.04 -3.01 -13.32
N THR A 14 10.24 -3.38 -12.07
CA THR A 14 11.35 -4.26 -11.65
C THR A 14 10.79 -5.56 -11.08
N ALA A 15 11.48 -6.68 -11.29
CA ALA A 15 11.19 -7.95 -10.65
C ALA A 15 11.84 -8.00 -9.27
N LEU A 16 11.15 -8.60 -8.30
CA LEU A 16 11.70 -8.91 -6.98
C LEU A 16 11.58 -10.40 -6.71
N HIS A 17 12.68 -11.00 -6.28
CA HIS A 17 12.76 -12.39 -5.83
C HIS A 17 13.26 -12.42 -4.40
N ILE A 18 12.40 -12.83 -3.49
CA ILE A 18 12.64 -12.92 -2.06
C ILE A 18 12.61 -14.39 -1.72
N GLU A 19 13.76 -14.97 -1.34
CA GLU A 19 13.95 -16.39 -1.09
C GLU A 19 14.36 -16.61 0.36
N HIS A 20 13.47 -17.18 1.15
CA HIS A 20 13.70 -17.59 2.53
C HIS A 20 14.27 -16.49 3.43
N VAL A 21 13.80 -15.23 3.22
CA VAL A 21 14.36 -14.07 3.90
C VAL A 21 14.01 -14.08 5.38
N VAL A 22 15.06 -13.96 6.19
CA VAL A 22 15.01 -13.88 7.66
C VAL A 22 15.49 -12.50 8.11
N LYS A 23 14.82 -11.92 9.12
CA LYS A 23 15.25 -10.69 9.78
C LYS A 23 15.13 -10.79 11.30
N ARG A 24 16.18 -10.37 12.00
CA ARG A 24 16.27 -10.36 13.46
C ARG A 24 16.63 -8.97 13.98
N TYR A 25 16.14 -8.66 15.17
CA TYR A 25 16.56 -7.51 15.95
C TYR A 25 16.92 -8.00 17.37
N GLY A 26 18.22 -8.13 17.63
CA GLY A 26 18.72 -8.83 18.80
C GLY A 26 18.24 -10.29 18.79
N ASP A 27 17.64 -10.74 19.87
CA ASP A 27 17.14 -12.12 20.00
C ASP A 27 15.75 -12.34 19.35
N ARG A 28 15.11 -11.26 18.90
CA ARG A 28 13.78 -11.33 18.28
C ARG A 28 13.87 -11.52 16.78
N GLU A 29 13.45 -12.68 16.29
CA GLU A 29 13.20 -12.88 14.86
C GLU A 29 11.85 -12.25 14.48
N VAL A 30 11.83 -11.43 13.44
CA VAL A 30 10.65 -10.69 12.99
C VAL A 30 10.13 -11.21 11.66
N LEU A 31 11.03 -11.70 10.78
CA LEU A 31 10.67 -12.39 9.55
C LEU A 31 11.26 -13.79 9.59
N HIS A 32 10.43 -14.79 9.34
CA HIS A 32 10.72 -16.21 9.55
C HIS A 32 10.76 -16.97 8.21
N GLY A 33 11.66 -16.60 7.30
CA GLY A 33 11.78 -17.25 5.99
C GLY A 33 10.62 -16.83 5.07
N ILE A 34 10.67 -15.58 4.59
CA ILE A 34 9.71 -15.05 3.61
C ILE A 34 10.14 -15.49 2.21
N ASP A 35 9.20 -16.10 1.50
CA ASP A 35 9.31 -16.41 0.07
C ASP A 35 8.26 -15.60 -0.68
N LEU A 36 8.69 -14.69 -1.59
CA LEU A 36 7.80 -13.83 -2.35
C LEU A 36 8.45 -13.45 -3.69
N GLU A 37 7.73 -13.67 -4.76
CA GLU A 37 8.11 -13.22 -6.09
C GLU A 37 7.15 -12.14 -6.55
N ILE A 38 7.67 -11.01 -7.08
CA ILE A 38 6.88 -9.90 -7.63
C ILE A 38 7.33 -9.66 -9.06
N THR A 39 6.36 -9.65 -9.98
CA THR A 39 6.63 -9.43 -11.40
C THR A 39 6.75 -7.94 -11.75
N PRO A 40 7.50 -7.59 -12.82
CA PRO A 40 7.59 -6.18 -13.24
C PRO A 40 6.23 -5.56 -13.52
N GLY A 41 5.98 -4.37 -12.96
CA GLY A 41 4.73 -3.64 -13.13
C GLY A 41 3.56 -4.13 -12.25
N GLU A 42 3.74 -5.17 -11.44
CA GLU A 42 2.72 -5.67 -10.53
C GLU A 42 2.50 -4.70 -9.36
N PHE A 43 1.24 -4.55 -8.94
CA PHE A 43 0.87 -3.82 -7.72
C PHE A 43 0.56 -4.83 -6.61
N VAL A 44 1.52 -5.04 -5.71
CA VAL A 44 1.37 -5.94 -4.56
C VAL A 44 1.02 -5.14 -3.32
N VAL A 45 -0.01 -5.58 -2.58
CA VAL A 45 -0.34 -4.98 -1.29
C VAL A 45 -0.11 -6.00 -0.18
N ILE A 46 0.70 -5.63 0.79
CA ILE A 46 1.02 -6.43 1.97
C ILE A 46 0.14 -5.97 3.13
N VAL A 47 -0.72 -6.87 3.59
CA VAL A 47 -1.61 -6.64 4.75
C VAL A 47 -1.17 -7.44 5.96
N GLY A 48 -1.67 -7.08 7.13
CA GLY A 48 -1.42 -7.80 8.38
C GLY A 48 -1.49 -6.89 9.59
N ARG A 49 -1.43 -7.48 10.78
CA ARG A 49 -1.52 -6.72 12.05
C ARG A 49 -0.29 -5.86 12.28
N SER A 50 -0.42 -4.86 13.15
CA SER A 50 0.74 -4.06 13.59
C SER A 50 1.80 -4.95 14.23
N GLY A 51 3.07 -4.73 13.83
CA GLY A 51 4.21 -5.47 14.37
C GLY A 51 4.46 -6.87 13.79
N CYS A 52 3.72 -7.32 12.75
CA CYS A 52 3.93 -8.63 12.11
C CYS A 52 5.09 -8.68 11.10
N GLY A 53 5.81 -7.56 10.85
CA GLY A 53 6.99 -7.53 9.98
C GLY A 53 6.80 -6.83 8.63
N LYS A 54 5.62 -6.28 8.29
CA LYS A 54 5.34 -5.62 7.00
C LYS A 54 6.32 -4.50 6.64
N SER A 55 6.44 -3.49 7.51
CA SER A 55 7.37 -2.36 7.30
C SER A 55 8.83 -2.81 7.35
N THR A 56 9.14 -3.88 8.08
CA THR A 56 10.47 -4.51 8.07
C THR A 56 10.75 -5.07 6.67
N LEU A 57 9.85 -5.89 6.12
CA LEU A 57 10.01 -6.43 4.77
C LEU A 57 10.16 -5.31 3.72
N LEU A 58 9.34 -4.27 3.82
CA LEU A 58 9.43 -3.12 2.91
C LEU A 58 10.78 -2.41 3.00
N ARG A 59 11.37 -2.26 4.21
CA ARG A 59 12.70 -1.66 4.39
C ARG A 59 13.82 -2.54 3.84
N LEU A 60 13.69 -3.87 3.94
CA LEU A 60 14.63 -4.80 3.30
C LEU A 60 14.58 -4.66 1.77
N ILE A 61 13.38 -4.64 1.18
CA ILE A 61 13.18 -4.42 -0.26
C ILE A 61 13.73 -3.06 -0.71
N ALA A 62 13.67 -2.05 0.16
CA ALA A 62 14.21 -0.71 -0.10
C ALA A 62 15.74 -0.63 0.01
N GLY A 63 16.41 -1.69 0.47
CA GLY A 63 17.84 -1.65 0.80
C GLY A 63 18.19 -0.74 1.98
N LEU A 64 17.19 -0.36 2.80
CA LEU A 64 17.40 0.47 3.99
C LEU A 64 17.93 -0.33 5.18
N GLU A 65 17.70 -1.64 5.17
CA GLU A 65 18.18 -2.59 6.16
C GLU A 65 18.68 -3.85 5.46
N GLY A 66 19.68 -4.53 6.01
CA GLY A 66 20.18 -5.80 5.50
C GLY A 66 19.36 -6.99 6.02
N ILE A 67 19.31 -8.07 5.24
CA ILE A 67 18.76 -9.36 5.65
C ILE A 67 19.73 -10.11 6.56
N ASP A 68 19.23 -10.99 7.43
CA ASP A 68 20.05 -11.83 8.31
C ASP A 68 20.14 -13.28 7.81
N GLY A 69 19.33 -13.63 6.79
CA GLY A 69 19.37 -14.94 6.12
C GLY A 69 18.51 -14.94 4.86
N GLY A 70 18.73 -15.91 3.99
CA GLY A 70 18.05 -16.02 2.71
C GLY A 70 18.65 -15.15 1.62
N HIS A 71 17.89 -14.85 0.58
CA HIS A 71 18.32 -14.05 -0.56
C HIS A 71 17.22 -13.06 -0.97
N LEU A 72 17.63 -11.83 -1.30
CA LEU A 72 16.78 -10.84 -1.92
C LEU A 72 17.46 -10.39 -3.21
N ARG A 73 16.75 -10.51 -4.33
CA ARG A 73 17.26 -10.14 -5.64
C ARG A 73 16.30 -9.21 -6.34
N ARG A 74 16.85 -8.28 -7.10
CA ARG A 74 16.13 -7.35 -7.96
C ARG A 74 16.62 -7.53 -9.40
N ASP A 75 15.70 -7.80 -10.33
CA ASP A 75 16.03 -8.10 -11.74
C ASP A 75 17.12 -9.17 -11.89
N GLY A 76 17.19 -10.13 -10.95
CA GLY A 76 18.18 -11.21 -10.91
C GLY A 76 19.48 -10.89 -10.17
N GLU A 77 19.76 -9.61 -9.83
CA GLU A 77 20.93 -9.19 -9.08
C GLU A 77 20.65 -9.17 -7.58
N ALA A 78 21.66 -9.48 -6.77
CA ALA A 78 21.53 -9.42 -5.31
C ALA A 78 21.26 -7.99 -4.84
N GLU A 79 20.33 -7.83 -3.90
CA GLU A 79 20.03 -6.55 -3.26
C GLU A 79 21.14 -6.26 -2.23
N ASP A 80 21.96 -5.26 -2.50
CA ASP A 80 23.15 -4.91 -1.70
C ASP A 80 23.12 -3.47 -1.15
N GLY A 81 21.96 -2.82 -1.20
CA GLY A 81 21.77 -1.48 -0.65
C GLY A 81 20.75 -0.61 -1.35
N LEU A 82 20.95 0.71 -1.26
CA LEU A 82 20.04 1.69 -1.85
C LEU A 82 20.19 1.76 -3.36
N HIS A 83 19.08 1.67 -4.07
CA HIS A 83 19.03 1.80 -5.52
C HIS A 83 18.37 3.12 -5.96
N ASP A 84 18.97 3.74 -6.99
CA ASP A 84 18.48 5.01 -7.52
C ASP A 84 17.13 4.91 -8.25
N ASP A 85 16.70 3.72 -8.60
CA ASP A 85 15.42 3.44 -9.27
C ASP A 85 14.31 2.97 -8.31
N ALA A 86 14.59 2.87 -7.00
CA ALA A 86 13.61 2.63 -5.96
C ALA A 86 13.31 3.88 -5.16
N ARG A 87 12.07 4.09 -4.80
CA ARG A 87 11.65 5.19 -3.93
C ARG A 87 10.68 4.71 -2.87
N VAL A 88 10.84 5.29 -1.68
CA VAL A 88 9.98 5.00 -0.53
C VAL A 88 9.13 6.20 -0.19
N MET A 89 7.84 5.98 -0.02
CA MET A 89 6.91 6.93 0.57
C MET A 89 6.49 6.41 1.94
N PHE A 90 6.76 7.19 2.98
CA PHE A 90 6.45 6.84 4.36
C PHE A 90 5.06 7.34 4.77
N GLN A 91 4.53 6.81 5.87
CA GLN A 91 3.29 7.23 6.48
C GLN A 91 3.26 8.74 6.78
N ASP A 92 4.34 9.29 7.32
CA ASP A 92 4.54 10.74 7.36
C ASP A 92 5.17 11.20 6.05
N ALA A 93 4.65 12.26 5.46
CA ALA A 93 5.12 12.84 4.20
C ALA A 93 6.59 13.29 4.24
N ARG A 94 7.17 13.52 5.42
CA ARG A 94 8.57 13.92 5.65
C ARG A 94 9.02 15.04 4.72
N LEU A 95 8.16 16.04 4.53
CA LEU A 95 8.52 17.23 3.76
C LEU A 95 9.49 18.09 4.55
N LEU A 96 10.48 18.67 3.86
CA LEU A 96 11.40 19.63 4.47
C LEU A 96 10.66 20.93 4.75
N PRO A 97 10.43 21.31 6.02
CA PRO A 97 9.58 22.46 6.35
C PRO A 97 10.20 23.80 5.93
N TRP A 98 11.51 23.85 5.75
CA TRP A 98 12.28 25.01 5.27
C TRP A 98 12.43 25.08 3.75
N LYS A 99 11.76 24.19 2.99
CA LYS A 99 11.70 24.22 1.53
C LYS A 99 10.26 24.40 1.06
N ARG A 100 10.09 25.14 -0.04
CA ARG A 100 8.79 25.26 -0.70
C ARG A 100 8.36 23.92 -1.30
N VAL A 101 7.09 23.81 -1.64
CA VAL A 101 6.49 22.59 -2.23
C VAL A 101 7.27 22.13 -3.47
N LEU A 102 7.51 23.03 -4.42
CA LEU A 102 8.28 22.70 -5.63
C LEU A 102 9.72 22.26 -5.30
N ASP A 103 10.35 22.88 -4.30
CA ASP A 103 11.71 22.53 -3.88
C ASP A 103 11.77 21.17 -3.14
N ASN A 104 10.69 20.80 -2.48
CA ASN A 104 10.54 19.46 -1.89
C ASN A 104 10.43 18.40 -3.00
N VAL A 105 9.64 18.65 -4.05
CA VAL A 105 9.53 17.72 -5.18
C VAL A 105 10.85 17.63 -5.95
N ALA A 106 11.53 18.76 -6.18
CA ALA A 106 12.80 18.81 -6.91
C ALA A 106 14.03 18.32 -6.11
N LEU A 107 13.82 17.78 -4.91
CA LEU A 107 14.92 17.31 -4.06
C LEU A 107 15.73 16.21 -4.77
N GLY A 108 17.04 16.41 -4.89
CA GLY A 108 17.94 15.47 -5.58
C GLY A 108 18.02 15.63 -7.09
N LEU A 109 17.13 16.45 -7.71
CA LEU A 109 17.21 16.73 -9.14
C LEU A 109 18.32 17.74 -9.49
N PRO A 110 18.98 17.55 -10.63
CA PRO A 110 19.81 18.59 -11.22
C PRO A 110 18.99 19.87 -11.52
N LYS A 111 19.60 21.03 -11.42
CA LYS A 111 18.90 22.31 -11.69
C LYS A 111 18.28 22.38 -13.08
N THR A 112 18.87 21.70 -14.05
CA THR A 112 18.39 21.60 -15.44
C THR A 112 17.06 20.82 -15.57
N GLN A 113 16.74 19.95 -14.59
CA GLN A 113 15.52 19.13 -14.59
C GLN A 113 14.42 19.69 -13.67
N ARG A 114 14.58 20.91 -13.16
CA ARG A 114 13.58 21.52 -12.25
C ARG A 114 12.19 21.67 -12.89
N ALA A 115 12.10 21.81 -14.20
CA ALA A 115 10.82 21.84 -14.93
C ALA A 115 10.03 20.55 -14.76
N GLN A 116 10.71 19.39 -14.71
CA GLN A 116 10.10 18.09 -14.47
C GLN A 116 9.38 18.02 -13.10
N ALA A 117 9.93 18.68 -12.08
CA ALA A 117 9.28 18.75 -10.77
C ALA A 117 7.92 19.49 -10.83
N ALA A 118 7.82 20.55 -11.64
CA ALA A 118 6.56 21.26 -11.84
C ALA A 118 5.53 20.40 -12.61
N GLU A 119 5.97 19.65 -13.60
CA GLU A 119 5.11 18.72 -14.36
C GLU A 119 4.54 17.62 -13.45
N VAL A 120 5.40 16.99 -12.65
CA VAL A 120 4.94 15.93 -11.72
C VAL A 120 4.05 16.52 -10.62
N LEU A 121 4.34 17.73 -10.14
CA LEU A 121 3.47 18.41 -9.18
C LEU A 121 2.08 18.71 -9.78
N ALA A 122 2.01 19.04 -11.08
CA ALA A 122 0.73 19.18 -11.78
C ALA A 122 -0.01 17.84 -11.90
N GLN A 123 0.68 16.74 -12.14
CA GLN A 123 0.07 15.40 -12.23
C GLN A 123 -0.60 14.95 -10.92
N VAL A 124 -0.13 15.44 -9.77
CA VAL A 124 -0.77 15.20 -8.47
C VAL A 124 -1.80 16.27 -8.09
N GLY A 125 -2.13 17.21 -9.01
CA GLY A 125 -3.15 18.23 -8.83
C GLY A 125 -2.74 19.39 -7.91
N LEU A 126 -1.43 19.71 -7.82
CA LEU A 126 -0.91 20.74 -6.92
C LEU A 126 -0.07 21.80 -7.60
N ALA A 127 -0.23 22.02 -8.92
CA ALA A 127 0.53 23.03 -9.67
C ALA A 127 0.48 24.42 -9.03
N GLU A 128 -0.72 24.85 -8.60
CA GLU A 128 -0.95 26.18 -7.99
C GLU A 128 -0.32 26.31 -6.59
N ARG A 129 0.09 25.20 -5.97
CA ARG A 129 0.71 25.15 -4.64
C ARG A 129 2.23 25.12 -4.66
N ALA A 130 2.86 25.22 -5.84
CA ALA A 130 4.31 25.11 -6.04
C ALA A 130 5.12 26.07 -5.14
N GLY A 131 4.62 27.28 -4.94
CA GLY A 131 5.25 28.33 -4.11
C GLY A 131 4.93 28.27 -2.64
N GLU A 132 4.01 27.38 -2.19
CA GLU A 132 3.58 27.31 -0.80
C GLU A 132 4.60 26.60 0.10
N TRP A 133 4.44 26.77 1.41
CA TRP A 133 5.20 26.05 2.44
C TRP A 133 4.45 24.82 2.90
N PRO A 134 5.12 23.71 3.28
CA PRO A 134 4.47 22.49 3.78
C PRO A 134 3.47 22.72 4.92
N ALA A 135 3.75 23.69 5.79
CA ALA A 135 2.87 24.04 6.90
C ALA A 135 1.48 24.58 6.48
N ARG A 136 1.35 25.07 5.25
CA ARG A 136 0.07 25.58 4.72
C ARG A 136 -0.76 24.52 3.98
N LEU A 137 -0.23 23.30 3.88
CA LEU A 137 -0.90 22.21 3.20
C LEU A 137 -1.73 21.37 4.16
N SER A 138 -2.87 20.84 3.66
CA SER A 138 -3.60 19.78 4.36
C SER A 138 -2.79 18.48 4.41
N GLY A 139 -3.22 17.50 5.23
CA GLY A 139 -2.59 16.17 5.30
C GLY A 139 -2.51 15.50 3.94
N GLY A 140 -3.63 15.46 3.21
CA GLY A 140 -3.69 14.88 1.87
C GLY A 140 -2.82 15.63 0.85
N GLN A 141 -2.76 16.95 0.91
CA GLN A 141 -1.87 17.73 0.04
C GLN A 141 -0.39 17.43 0.34
N ARG A 142 -0.01 17.28 1.61
CA ARG A 142 1.36 16.87 1.97
C ARG A 142 1.69 15.48 1.42
N GLN A 143 0.76 14.54 1.49
CA GLN A 143 0.95 13.19 0.91
C GLN A 143 1.07 13.22 -0.62
N ARG A 144 0.28 14.05 -1.32
CA ARG A 144 0.43 14.25 -2.78
C ARG A 144 1.79 14.85 -3.14
N VAL A 145 2.33 15.78 -2.34
CA VAL A 145 3.69 16.31 -2.55
C VAL A 145 4.75 15.23 -2.31
N ALA A 146 4.58 14.37 -1.30
CA ALA A 146 5.49 13.25 -1.05
C ALA A 146 5.46 12.23 -2.20
N LEU A 147 4.29 11.93 -2.74
CA LEU A 147 4.14 11.10 -3.93
C LEU A 147 4.83 11.74 -5.16
N ALA A 148 4.62 13.03 -5.41
CA ALA A 148 5.29 13.75 -6.49
C ALA A 148 6.83 13.71 -6.33
N ARG A 149 7.35 13.89 -5.10
CA ARG A 149 8.78 13.78 -4.80
C ARG A 149 9.33 12.37 -5.07
N ALA A 150 8.56 11.34 -4.81
CA ALA A 150 8.97 9.97 -5.13
C ALA A 150 8.98 9.73 -6.66
N LEU A 151 7.96 10.20 -7.37
CA LEU A 151 7.77 9.94 -8.79
C LEU A 151 8.66 10.80 -9.71
N VAL A 152 9.14 11.96 -9.25
CA VAL A 152 9.95 12.87 -10.07
C VAL A 152 11.25 12.24 -10.58
N HIS A 153 11.77 11.24 -9.86
CA HIS A 153 12.96 10.47 -10.24
C HIS A 153 12.64 9.30 -11.17
N ARG A 154 11.37 9.13 -11.60
CA ARG A 154 10.91 8.03 -12.46
C ARG A 154 11.35 6.66 -11.94
N PRO A 155 10.94 6.29 -10.72
CA PRO A 155 11.35 5.02 -10.14
C PRO A 155 10.75 3.84 -10.91
N ARG A 156 11.50 2.74 -10.99
CA ARG A 156 11.00 1.44 -11.46
C ARG A 156 10.29 0.67 -10.35
N LEU A 157 10.60 0.99 -9.08
CA LEU A 157 9.99 0.42 -7.88
C LEU A 157 9.52 1.52 -6.93
N LEU A 158 8.22 1.51 -6.61
CA LEU A 158 7.62 2.41 -5.62
C LEU A 158 7.17 1.62 -4.40
N LEU A 159 7.73 1.96 -3.25
CA LEU A 159 7.45 1.35 -1.95
C LEU A 159 6.64 2.32 -1.10
N LEU A 160 5.49 1.88 -0.58
CA LEU A 160 4.51 2.71 0.09
C LEU A 160 4.25 2.13 1.50
N ASP A 161 4.75 2.80 2.55
CA ASP A 161 4.60 2.36 3.94
C ASP A 161 3.43 3.11 4.61
N GLU A 162 2.26 2.51 4.66
CA GLU A 162 1.00 3.06 5.22
C GLU A 162 0.69 4.50 4.76
N PRO A 163 0.82 4.85 3.46
CA PRO A 163 0.81 6.24 2.99
C PRO A 163 -0.53 6.95 3.20
N LEU A 164 -1.60 6.21 3.44
CA LEU A 164 -2.97 6.72 3.52
C LEU A 164 -3.58 6.64 4.92
N GLY A 165 -2.86 6.06 5.89
CA GLY A 165 -3.37 5.79 7.24
C GLY A 165 -3.82 7.04 8.03
N ALA A 166 -3.21 8.20 7.75
CA ALA A 166 -3.52 9.46 8.43
C ALA A 166 -4.57 10.33 7.70
N LEU A 167 -5.17 9.83 6.61
CA LEU A 167 -6.13 10.58 5.79
C LEU A 167 -7.57 10.28 6.19
N ASP A 168 -8.44 11.30 6.08
CA ASP A 168 -9.88 11.11 6.13
C ASP A 168 -10.39 10.25 4.96
N ALA A 169 -11.60 9.72 5.06
CA ALA A 169 -12.14 8.74 4.13
C ALA A 169 -12.19 9.23 2.66
N LEU A 170 -12.62 10.48 2.42
CA LEU A 170 -12.74 11.03 1.08
C LEU A 170 -11.36 11.31 0.47
N THR A 171 -10.49 11.96 1.21
CA THR A 171 -9.11 12.22 0.79
C THR A 171 -8.34 10.93 0.51
N ARG A 172 -8.63 9.86 1.29
CA ARG A 172 -8.03 8.53 1.08
C ARG A 172 -8.46 7.93 -0.26
N ILE A 173 -9.76 7.98 -0.59
CA ILE A 173 -10.28 7.49 -1.87
C ILE A 173 -9.65 8.27 -3.04
N ASP A 174 -9.59 9.59 -2.96
CA ASP A 174 -8.97 10.42 -3.98
C ASP A 174 -7.49 10.09 -4.18
N MET A 175 -6.77 9.82 -3.08
CA MET A 175 -5.35 9.46 -3.15
C MET A 175 -5.15 8.06 -3.72
N GLN A 176 -6.02 7.10 -3.43
CA GLN A 176 -5.99 5.77 -4.04
C GLN A 176 -6.21 5.84 -5.54
N ASN A 177 -7.23 6.58 -6.00
CA ASN A 177 -7.48 6.79 -7.43
C ASN A 177 -6.28 7.47 -8.13
N LEU A 178 -5.64 8.42 -7.45
CA LEU A 178 -4.44 9.09 -7.97
C LEU A 178 -3.27 8.10 -8.11
N ILE A 179 -2.98 7.32 -7.09
CA ILE A 179 -1.90 6.32 -7.09
C ILE A 179 -2.17 5.27 -8.19
N GLU A 180 -3.39 4.73 -8.27
CA GLU A 180 -3.76 3.75 -9.29
C GLU A 180 -3.58 4.33 -10.70
N GLY A 181 -4.10 5.54 -10.96
CA GLY A 181 -3.97 6.18 -12.26
C GLY A 181 -2.52 6.51 -12.65
N LEU A 182 -1.66 6.86 -11.70
CA LEU A 182 -0.23 7.07 -11.93
C LEU A 182 0.48 5.76 -12.22
N TRP A 183 0.22 4.72 -11.43
CA TRP A 183 0.77 3.38 -11.62
C TRP A 183 0.42 2.80 -13.01
N GLN A 184 -0.85 2.86 -13.41
CA GLN A 184 -1.30 2.39 -14.73
C GLN A 184 -0.61 3.11 -15.90
N ARG A 185 -0.37 4.44 -15.76
CA ARG A 185 0.27 5.23 -16.81
C ARG A 185 1.78 5.05 -16.87
N LEU A 186 2.43 4.88 -15.72
CA LEU A 186 3.89 4.86 -15.62
C LEU A 186 4.48 3.44 -15.64
N GLY A 187 3.72 2.41 -15.24
CA GLY A 187 4.13 1.00 -15.34
C GLY A 187 5.20 0.56 -14.34
N PHE A 188 5.43 1.30 -13.26
CA PHE A 188 6.37 0.89 -12.20
C PHE A 188 5.80 -0.27 -11.37
N THR A 189 6.68 -1.08 -10.79
CA THR A 189 6.30 -2.06 -9.76
C THR A 189 5.97 -1.34 -8.46
N ALA A 190 4.85 -1.68 -7.82
CA ALA A 190 4.43 -1.07 -6.57
C ALA A 190 4.29 -2.11 -5.45
N VAL A 191 4.85 -1.79 -4.28
CA VAL A 191 4.61 -2.56 -3.05
C VAL A 191 4.05 -1.61 -2.00
N LEU A 192 2.80 -1.85 -1.58
CA LEU A 192 2.12 -1.05 -0.57
C LEU A 192 1.91 -1.88 0.69
N VAL A 193 2.27 -1.31 1.83
CA VAL A 193 1.98 -1.87 3.16
C VAL A 193 0.80 -1.12 3.76
N THR A 194 -0.20 -1.85 4.22
CA THR A 194 -1.37 -1.28 4.90
C THR A 194 -1.98 -2.27 5.90
N HIS A 195 -2.80 -1.76 6.79
CA HIS A 195 -3.69 -2.57 7.64
C HIS A 195 -5.15 -2.53 7.17
N ASP A 196 -5.46 -1.80 6.10
CA ASP A 196 -6.80 -1.60 5.54
C ASP A 196 -7.03 -2.58 4.37
N VAL A 197 -7.90 -3.57 4.58
CA VAL A 197 -8.22 -4.60 3.58
C VAL A 197 -8.99 -4.01 2.40
N ALA A 198 -9.87 -3.02 2.63
CA ALA A 198 -10.58 -2.34 1.55
C ALA A 198 -9.62 -1.60 0.61
N GLU A 199 -8.55 -0.99 1.16
CA GLU A 199 -7.46 -0.40 0.39
C GLU A 199 -6.72 -1.45 -0.45
N ALA A 200 -6.41 -2.60 0.16
CA ALA A 200 -5.74 -3.69 -0.54
C ALA A 200 -6.56 -4.20 -1.72
N VAL A 201 -7.85 -4.49 -1.52
CA VAL A 201 -8.74 -4.94 -2.60
C VAL A 201 -8.91 -3.87 -3.69
N ALA A 202 -8.91 -2.58 -3.32
CA ALA A 202 -9.05 -1.48 -4.28
C ALA A 202 -7.84 -1.37 -5.21
N LEU A 203 -6.61 -1.50 -4.69
CA LEU A 203 -5.37 -1.17 -5.41
C LEU A 203 -4.61 -2.38 -5.96
N ALA A 204 -4.61 -3.51 -5.25
CA ALA A 204 -3.70 -4.60 -5.52
C ALA A 204 -4.06 -5.41 -6.78
N ASP A 205 -3.07 -5.87 -7.54
CA ASP A 205 -3.22 -7.04 -8.40
C ASP A 205 -3.12 -8.32 -7.57
N ARG A 206 -2.41 -8.24 -6.42
CA ARG A 206 -2.17 -9.35 -5.52
C ARG A 206 -2.05 -8.87 -4.08
N VAL A 207 -2.74 -9.53 -3.16
CA VAL A 207 -2.72 -9.27 -1.73
C VAL A 207 -1.94 -10.36 -1.02
N VAL A 208 -0.95 -9.96 -0.23
CA VAL A 208 -0.12 -10.82 0.59
C VAL A 208 -0.39 -10.53 2.06
N LEU A 209 -0.81 -11.53 2.84
CA LEU A 209 -0.98 -11.42 4.27
C LEU A 209 0.28 -11.89 4.99
N ILE A 210 0.87 -11.02 5.80
CA ILE A 210 1.93 -11.42 6.73
C ILE A 210 1.33 -11.58 8.14
N GLU A 211 1.54 -12.75 8.70
CA GLU A 211 1.14 -13.11 10.05
C GLU A 211 2.31 -13.81 10.76
N ASP A 212 2.65 -13.36 11.96
CA ASP A 212 3.77 -13.88 12.75
C ASP A 212 5.08 -14.04 11.94
N GLY A 213 5.40 -13.03 11.14
CA GLY A 213 6.62 -13.00 10.32
C GLY A 213 6.66 -13.96 9.14
N ARG A 214 5.53 -14.57 8.76
CA ARG A 214 5.39 -15.50 7.62
C ARG A 214 4.30 -15.06 6.68
N ILE A 215 4.35 -15.48 5.41
CA ILE A 215 3.24 -15.32 4.48
C ILE A 215 2.17 -16.35 4.84
N ALA A 216 0.99 -15.85 5.24
CA ALA A 216 -0.17 -16.66 5.60
C ALA A 216 -1.21 -16.75 4.48
N LEU A 217 -1.21 -15.77 3.56
CA LEU A 217 -2.06 -15.73 2.38
C LEU A 217 -1.32 -15.02 1.24
N ASP A 218 -1.53 -15.49 0.04
CA ASP A 218 -1.06 -14.89 -1.20
C ASP A 218 -2.17 -15.06 -2.24
N GLU A 219 -2.92 -13.98 -2.51
CA GLU A 219 -4.17 -14.03 -3.27
C GLU A 219 -4.16 -13.01 -4.41
N ARG A 220 -4.46 -13.46 -5.63
CA ARG A 220 -4.66 -12.58 -6.79
C ARG A 220 -6.04 -11.93 -6.74
N ILE A 221 -6.10 -10.66 -7.11
CA ILE A 221 -7.34 -9.87 -7.14
C ILE A 221 -7.88 -9.84 -8.57
N ASP A 222 -8.75 -10.77 -8.86
CA ASP A 222 -9.33 -10.97 -10.21
C ASP A 222 -10.58 -10.09 -10.42
N LEU A 223 -10.45 -8.79 -10.11
CA LEU A 223 -11.48 -7.78 -10.32
C LEU A 223 -11.03 -6.77 -11.38
N PRO A 224 -11.88 -6.50 -12.39
CA PRO A 224 -11.55 -5.50 -13.41
C PRO A 224 -11.42 -4.09 -12.81
N ARG A 225 -10.56 -3.27 -13.38
CA ARG A 225 -10.38 -1.85 -13.01
C ARG A 225 -11.22 -0.96 -13.95
N PRO A 226 -11.81 0.16 -13.48
CA PRO A 226 -11.80 0.63 -12.11
C PRO A 226 -12.69 -0.22 -11.19
N ARG A 227 -12.23 -0.46 -9.96
CA ARG A 227 -12.93 -1.30 -8.99
C ARG A 227 -13.98 -0.50 -8.23
N HIS A 228 -15.23 -0.92 -8.35
CA HIS A 228 -16.34 -0.28 -7.64
C HIS A 228 -16.52 -0.90 -6.25
N ARG A 229 -16.20 -0.14 -5.19
CA ARG A 229 -16.29 -0.57 -3.79
C ARG A 229 -17.70 -1.05 -3.37
N GLY A 230 -18.75 -0.50 -3.99
CA GLY A 230 -20.13 -0.91 -3.76
C GLY A 230 -20.54 -2.18 -4.51
N SER A 231 -19.67 -2.81 -5.29
CA SER A 231 -20.03 -4.02 -6.02
C SER A 231 -20.05 -5.25 -5.11
N PRO A 232 -20.98 -6.20 -5.33
CA PRO A 232 -21.02 -7.44 -4.54
C PRO A 232 -19.75 -8.28 -4.66
N ALA A 233 -19.03 -8.20 -5.78
CA ALA A 233 -17.77 -8.91 -5.98
C ALA A 233 -16.65 -8.33 -5.11
N PHE A 234 -16.57 -6.99 -5.03
CA PHE A 234 -15.62 -6.31 -4.14
C PHE A 234 -15.89 -6.66 -2.67
N ALA A 235 -17.16 -6.53 -2.23
CA ALA A 235 -17.53 -6.82 -0.84
C ALA A 235 -17.24 -8.27 -0.43
N ARG A 236 -17.52 -9.25 -1.29
CA ARG A 236 -17.18 -10.66 -1.02
C ARG A 236 -15.68 -10.90 -0.86
N LEU A 237 -14.87 -10.28 -1.72
CA LEU A 237 -13.42 -10.45 -1.67
C LEU A 237 -12.82 -9.75 -0.44
N GLU A 238 -13.29 -8.54 -0.14
CA GLU A 238 -12.93 -7.82 1.09
C GLU A 238 -13.26 -8.65 2.33
N GLU A 239 -14.48 -9.19 2.42
CA GLU A 239 -14.91 -10.05 3.53
C GLU A 239 -14.04 -11.31 3.63
N ALA A 240 -13.74 -11.98 2.52
CA ALA A 240 -12.91 -13.18 2.51
C ALA A 240 -11.50 -12.91 3.04
N ILE A 241 -10.84 -11.84 2.57
CA ILE A 241 -9.51 -11.43 3.04
C ILE A 241 -9.59 -10.97 4.51
N LEU A 242 -10.60 -10.16 4.87
CA LEU A 242 -10.78 -9.69 6.24
C LEU A 242 -10.97 -10.85 7.22
N ASN A 243 -11.81 -11.83 6.86
CA ASN A 243 -11.99 -13.05 7.68
C ASN A 243 -10.67 -13.78 7.86
N ARG A 244 -9.82 -13.84 6.83
CA ARG A 244 -8.50 -14.47 6.94
C ARG A 244 -7.56 -13.69 7.87
N VAL A 245 -7.53 -12.35 7.76
CA VAL A 245 -6.76 -11.47 8.65
C VAL A 245 -7.25 -11.54 10.09
N MET A 246 -8.57 -11.71 10.29
CA MET A 246 -9.21 -11.77 11.60
C MET A 246 -9.23 -13.18 12.20
N GLN A 247 -9.05 -14.22 11.39
CA GLN A 247 -8.95 -15.59 11.87
C GLN A 247 -7.73 -15.72 12.79
N ARG A 248 -7.95 -15.35 14.06
CA ARG A 248 -7.18 -15.92 15.17
C ARG A 248 -7.23 -17.44 15.03
N LYS A 249 -6.17 -18.13 15.45
CA LYS A 249 -6.32 -19.48 16.00
C LYS A 249 -7.38 -19.37 17.11
N VAL A 250 -8.64 -19.55 16.75
CA VAL A 250 -9.68 -19.74 17.74
C VAL A 250 -9.30 -21.07 18.37
N ASP A 251 -8.82 -21.03 19.61
CA ASP A 251 -8.70 -22.23 20.41
C ASP A 251 -10.10 -22.88 20.40
N PRO A 252 -10.27 -24.12 19.91
CA PRO A 252 -11.57 -24.76 19.87
C PRO A 252 -12.30 -24.74 21.21
N ASN A 253 -11.57 -24.50 22.31
CA ASN A 253 -12.11 -24.40 23.68
C ASN A 253 -12.62 -22.98 24.03
N GLU A 254 -12.28 -21.90 23.29
CA GLU A 254 -12.81 -20.54 23.58
C GLU A 254 -14.22 -20.31 23.03
N VAL A 255 -14.67 -21.05 22.03
CA VAL A 255 -15.99 -20.87 21.40
C VAL A 255 -17.15 -21.27 22.32
N THR A 256 -16.90 -22.14 23.31
CA THR A 256 -17.93 -22.64 24.24
C THR A 256 -18.26 -21.64 25.36
N ASP A 257 -17.44 -20.67 25.68
CA ASP A 257 -17.61 -19.85 26.90
C ASP A 257 -18.34 -18.52 26.67
N VAL A 258 -18.45 -18.02 25.43
CA VAL A 258 -19.14 -16.75 25.14
C VAL A 258 -20.66 -16.91 25.16
N ARG A 259 -21.19 -18.09 24.75
CA ARG A 259 -22.64 -18.37 24.84
C ARG A 259 -23.12 -18.58 26.26
N ALA A 260 -22.25 -19.05 27.15
CA ALA A 260 -22.58 -19.29 28.56
C ALA A 260 -22.52 -18.02 29.43
N ARG A 261 -21.75 -16.99 29.02
CA ARG A 261 -21.54 -15.76 29.83
C ARG A 261 -22.47 -14.59 29.48
N THR A 262 -23.09 -14.56 28.31
CA THR A 262 -23.85 -13.37 27.92
C THR A 262 -25.34 -13.49 28.04
N GLY A 263 -25.92 -14.66 28.27
CA GLY A 263 -27.38 -14.82 28.49
C GLY A 263 -28.26 -14.10 27.43
N TRP A 264 -27.70 -13.73 26.28
CA TRP A 264 -28.42 -12.96 25.28
C TRP A 264 -29.19 -13.91 24.38
N ALA A 265 -30.51 -14.00 24.64
CA ALA A 265 -31.45 -14.55 23.70
C ALA A 265 -31.50 -13.63 22.47
N SER A 266 -31.40 -14.21 21.27
CA SER A 266 -31.54 -13.49 20.01
C SER A 266 -32.88 -12.72 19.98
N PRO A 267 -32.90 -11.42 19.62
CA PRO A 267 -34.15 -10.70 19.48
C PRO A 267 -35.02 -11.18 18.31
N PHE A 268 -34.60 -12.20 17.57
CA PHE A 268 -35.33 -12.78 16.42
C PHE A 268 -36.06 -14.09 16.73
N ASP A 269 -36.05 -14.59 17.96
CA ASP A 269 -36.88 -15.69 18.39
C ASP A 269 -38.26 -15.19 18.92
N VAL A 270 -38.94 -14.39 18.12
CA VAL A 270 -40.38 -14.10 18.35
C VAL A 270 -41.16 -15.13 17.58
N ALA A 271 -41.68 -16.08 18.33
CA ALA A 271 -42.67 -17.05 17.85
C ALA A 271 -43.80 -16.33 17.08
N ALA A 272 -44.15 -16.88 15.94
CA ALA A 272 -45.29 -16.47 15.12
C ALA A 272 -46.58 -16.48 15.95
N THR A 273 -46.94 -15.34 16.52
CA THR A 273 -48.28 -15.13 17.08
C THR A 273 -49.11 -14.38 16.05
N ALA A 274 -50.11 -15.11 15.52
CA ALA A 274 -51.06 -14.62 14.54
C ALA A 274 -51.75 -13.33 15.03
N VAL A 275 -51.55 -12.23 14.36
CA VAL A 275 -52.38 -11.02 14.52
C VAL A 275 -53.66 -11.21 13.69
N ARG A 276 -54.79 -11.56 14.38
CA ARG A 276 -56.14 -11.45 13.81
C ARG A 276 -56.54 -9.97 13.76
N TRP A 277 -56.76 -9.45 12.61
CA TRP A 277 -57.47 -8.19 12.42
C TRP A 277 -58.98 -8.45 12.59
N ALA A 278 -59.58 -7.79 13.57
CA ALA A 278 -61.03 -7.68 13.66
C ALA A 278 -61.49 -6.40 12.96
N VAL A 279 -62.56 -6.51 12.20
CA VAL A 279 -63.28 -5.54 11.40
C VAL A 279 -63.79 -4.36 12.24
#